data_af0b32f522cfeb708c87b65140423aff
#
_entry.id   af0b32f522cfeb708c87b65140423aff
#
_cell.length_a   1.000
_cell.length_b   1.000
_cell.length_c   1.000
_cell.angle_alpha   90.00
_cell.angle_beta   90.00
_cell.angle_gamma   90.00
#
_symmetry.space_group_name_H-M   'P 1'
#
loop_
_entity.id
_entity.type
_entity.pdbx_description
1 polymer ?
#
loop_
_entity_poly.entity_id
_entity_poly.type
_entity_poly.pdbx_seq_one_letter_code
_entity_poly.pdbx_strand_id
1 'polypeptide(L)'
;MILKRLTILCACICALTAPVIGWSGALQDNDGRYLNRYADLSKSQNFLSWQWTRFREGLPKPAKTATPQVAVNQARLNEPQGTAQLTWIGHSSLLLQMDHKNFLFDPVYAEYASPIPPLGPKRAVPPGIPFDDLPHIDAVFISHNHYDHLDLDTVRRLMQQPGGAPLFYVPLGVDQWFADNVTGTKLTGKTRNVIAMDWDESQQLDSQHRPITIRFLAVQHWSARSLFDRNKTLWGSWVLEQPSFRFWFAGDLAYSPDIEDIAKAHGGFDLAAIPVGVYDPRWFMQRAHIDPYEAVQVFKTVRAKKAVGIHWGVFDGLSDESLDQPPIALNKARQENGISAEDFMLLSIGETRSFN
;
A
#
# COMPACT_ATOMS: atom_id res chain seq x y z
N MET A 1 -4.23 28.04 74.40
CA MET A 1 -3.47 27.17 73.49
C MET A 1 -4.46 26.48 72.56
N ILE A 2 -4.69 27.07 71.40
CA ILE A 2 -5.76 26.62 70.44
C ILE A 2 -5.03 26.07 69.19
N LEU A 3 -5.15 24.73 69.02
CA LEU A 3 -4.60 24.03 67.84
C LEU A 3 -5.53 24.19 66.67
N LYS A 4 -5.15 24.94 65.62
CA LYS A 4 -5.88 25.01 64.34
C LYS A 4 -5.52 23.76 63.51
N ARG A 5 -6.51 22.93 63.24
CA ARG A 5 -6.45 21.83 62.25
C ARG A 5 -6.59 22.41 60.84
N LEU A 6 -5.56 22.22 60.05
CA LEU A 6 -5.56 22.52 58.60
C LEU A 6 -6.14 21.33 57.86
N THR A 7 -7.30 21.46 57.27
CA THR A 7 -7.91 20.45 56.39
C THR A 7 -7.41 20.70 54.96
N ILE A 8 -6.58 19.79 54.45
CA ILE A 8 -6.14 19.81 53.04
C ILE A 8 -7.24 19.12 52.23
N LEU A 9 -7.90 19.90 51.38
CA LEU A 9 -8.86 19.39 50.41
C LEU A 9 -8.09 18.89 49.19
N CYS A 10 -7.97 17.56 49.06
CA CYS A 10 -7.42 16.93 47.84
C CYS A 10 -8.51 16.94 46.76
N ALA A 11 -8.41 17.85 45.79
CA ALA A 11 -9.25 17.82 44.62
C ALA A 11 -8.74 16.73 43.68
N CYS A 12 -9.43 15.59 43.66
CA CYS A 12 -9.23 14.57 42.62
C CYS A 12 -9.77 15.12 41.30
N ILE A 13 -8.88 15.52 40.40
CA ILE A 13 -9.23 15.77 39.00
C ILE A 13 -9.44 14.40 38.35
N CYS A 14 -10.68 13.94 38.27
CA CYS A 14 -11.04 12.85 37.37
C CYS A 14 -10.94 13.37 35.94
N ALA A 15 -9.83 13.07 35.27
CA ALA A 15 -9.76 13.18 33.83
C ALA A 15 -10.76 12.17 33.25
N LEU A 16 -11.88 12.68 32.76
CA LEU A 16 -12.81 11.93 31.92
C LEU A 16 -12.07 11.63 30.61
N THR A 17 -11.41 10.49 30.51
CA THR A 17 -11.03 9.92 29.24
C THR A 17 -12.31 9.49 28.55
N ALA A 18 -12.75 10.28 27.57
CA ALA A 18 -13.78 9.82 26.63
C ALA A 18 -13.31 8.47 26.06
N PRO A 19 -14.17 7.44 26.01
CA PRO A 19 -13.80 6.22 25.33
C PRO A 19 -13.50 6.56 23.87
N VAL A 20 -12.27 6.34 23.44
CA VAL A 20 -11.97 6.22 22.02
C VAL A 20 -12.84 5.06 21.57
N ILE A 21 -13.86 5.33 20.77
CA ILE A 21 -14.64 4.29 20.11
C ILE A 21 -13.65 3.66 19.13
N GLY A 22 -12.95 2.64 19.57
CA GLY A 22 -12.07 1.86 18.74
C GLY A 22 -12.92 1.07 17.77
N TRP A 23 -12.89 1.41 16.50
CA TRP A 23 -13.35 0.52 15.46
C TRP A 23 -12.43 -0.72 15.52
N SER A 24 -12.97 -1.87 15.88
CA SER A 24 -12.25 -3.14 15.77
C SER A 24 -12.82 -3.90 14.58
N GLY A 25 -12.00 -4.04 13.53
CA GLY A 25 -12.34 -4.81 12.33
C GLY A 25 -13.19 -4.08 11.30
N ALA A 26 -13.35 -4.74 10.15
CA ALA A 26 -14.09 -4.23 9.01
C ALA A 26 -15.58 -4.60 9.10
N LEU A 27 -16.44 -3.67 8.73
CA LEU A 27 -17.89 -3.88 8.65
C LEU A 27 -18.26 -4.50 7.30
N GLN A 28 -19.32 -5.29 7.29
CA GLN A 28 -19.92 -5.86 6.09
C GLN A 28 -21.41 -5.47 6.00
N ASP A 29 -21.91 -5.34 4.78
CA ASP A 29 -23.36 -5.24 4.50
C ASP A 29 -24.05 -6.61 4.58
N ASN A 30 -25.38 -6.62 4.35
CA ASN A 30 -26.19 -7.84 4.37
C ASN A 30 -25.81 -8.88 3.28
N ASP A 31 -25.11 -8.44 2.23
CA ASP A 31 -24.62 -9.28 1.15
C ASP A 31 -23.20 -9.79 1.40
N GLY A 32 -22.62 -9.48 2.57
CA GLY A 32 -21.25 -9.82 2.98
C GLY A 32 -20.19 -9.06 2.17
N ARG A 33 -20.48 -7.81 1.78
CA ARG A 33 -19.54 -6.91 1.13
C ARG A 33 -18.92 -5.99 2.18
N TYR A 34 -17.62 -5.83 2.15
CA TYR A 34 -16.92 -4.92 3.06
C TYR A 34 -17.27 -3.46 2.77
N LEU A 35 -17.35 -2.66 3.83
CA LEU A 35 -17.72 -1.24 3.79
C LEU A 35 -16.51 -0.39 4.20
N ASN A 36 -16.36 0.79 3.58
CA ASN A 36 -15.42 1.81 4.08
C ASN A 36 -15.95 2.40 5.40
N ARG A 37 -15.05 2.81 6.29
CA ARG A 37 -15.42 3.37 7.60
C ARG A 37 -16.18 4.69 7.48
N TYR A 38 -15.77 5.55 6.54
CA TYR A 38 -16.23 6.94 6.46
C TYR A 38 -16.95 7.28 5.16
N ALA A 39 -16.97 6.38 4.18
CA ALA A 39 -17.58 6.66 2.88
C ALA A 39 -18.44 5.50 2.39
N ASP A 40 -19.58 5.83 1.79
CA ASP A 40 -20.37 4.87 1.02
C ASP A 40 -19.89 4.85 -0.45
N LEU A 41 -19.12 3.84 -0.80
CA LEU A 41 -18.68 3.56 -2.18
C LEU A 41 -19.51 2.45 -2.86
N SER A 42 -20.63 2.05 -2.30
CA SER A 42 -21.49 0.97 -2.80
C SER A 42 -22.03 1.27 -4.21
N LYS A 43 -22.26 2.55 -4.51
CA LYS A 43 -22.70 2.99 -5.85
C LYS A 43 -21.47 3.17 -6.74
N SER A 44 -21.37 2.36 -7.78
CA SER A 44 -20.34 2.54 -8.80
C SER A 44 -20.52 3.91 -9.49
N GLN A 45 -19.39 4.56 -9.77
CA GLN A 45 -19.40 5.71 -10.66
C GLN A 45 -19.70 5.22 -12.08
N ASN A 46 -20.09 6.14 -12.95
CA ASN A 46 -20.48 5.79 -14.32
C ASN A 46 -19.23 5.44 -15.14
N PHE A 47 -18.74 4.20 -14.97
CA PHE A 47 -17.57 3.68 -15.69
C PHE A 47 -17.73 3.76 -17.22
N LEU A 48 -18.92 3.48 -17.74
CA LEU A 48 -19.18 3.53 -19.17
C LEU A 48 -19.07 4.96 -19.72
N SER A 49 -19.54 5.95 -18.97
CA SER A 49 -19.39 7.37 -19.33
C SER A 49 -17.92 7.79 -19.36
N TRP A 50 -17.13 7.34 -18.38
CA TRP A 50 -15.70 7.57 -18.35
C TRP A 50 -15.00 6.95 -19.55
N GLN A 51 -15.26 5.66 -19.85
CA GLN A 51 -14.67 4.99 -21.02
C GLN A 51 -15.06 5.65 -22.33
N TRP A 52 -16.31 6.13 -22.46
CA TRP A 52 -16.76 6.86 -23.63
C TRP A 52 -16.01 8.20 -23.81
N THR A 53 -15.81 8.94 -22.73
CA THR A 53 -15.02 10.18 -22.74
C THR A 53 -13.58 9.89 -23.17
N ARG A 54 -12.95 8.88 -22.63
CA ARG A 54 -11.58 8.45 -22.99
C ARG A 54 -11.47 8.14 -24.48
N PHE A 55 -12.38 7.33 -25.00
CA PHE A 55 -12.42 7.00 -26.43
C PHE A 55 -12.57 8.25 -27.30
N ARG A 56 -13.52 9.13 -26.97
CA ARG A 56 -13.78 10.35 -27.75
C ARG A 56 -12.62 11.33 -27.71
N GLU A 57 -11.92 11.45 -26.61
CA GLU A 57 -10.86 12.44 -26.39
C GLU A 57 -9.45 11.85 -26.62
N GLY A 58 -9.35 10.55 -26.87
CA GLY A 58 -8.09 9.84 -27.06
C GLY A 58 -7.21 9.94 -25.81
N LEU A 59 -7.72 9.49 -24.65
CA LEU A 59 -7.05 9.49 -23.35
C LEU A 59 -6.62 8.08 -22.95
N PRO A 60 -5.55 7.94 -22.15
CA PRO A 60 -4.60 9.01 -21.79
C PRO A 60 -3.80 9.50 -22.98
N LYS A 61 -3.27 10.71 -22.88
CA LYS A 61 -2.31 11.18 -23.89
C LYS A 61 -0.98 10.45 -23.71
N PRO A 62 -0.24 10.19 -24.80
CA PRO A 62 1.08 9.60 -24.69
C PRO A 62 2.01 10.42 -23.80
N ALA A 63 2.79 9.75 -22.96
CA ALA A 63 3.80 10.39 -22.14
C ALA A 63 4.87 11.06 -23.02
N LYS A 64 5.31 12.26 -22.64
CA LYS A 64 6.38 13.00 -23.33
C LYS A 64 7.77 12.51 -22.91
N THR A 65 7.89 12.00 -21.70
CA THR A 65 9.13 11.46 -21.14
C THR A 65 8.89 10.05 -20.62
N ALA A 66 9.87 9.17 -20.83
CA ALA A 66 9.81 7.82 -20.31
C ALA A 66 10.00 7.84 -18.79
N THR A 67 9.38 6.88 -18.10
CA THR A 67 9.63 6.66 -16.67
C THR A 67 11.12 6.34 -16.44
N PRO A 68 11.79 7.04 -15.52
CA PRO A 68 13.22 6.83 -15.27
C PRO A 68 13.49 5.39 -14.80
N GLN A 69 14.57 4.81 -15.31
CA GLN A 69 15.02 3.46 -14.96
C GLN A 69 16.52 3.46 -14.70
N VAL A 70 16.95 2.65 -13.75
CA VAL A 70 18.36 2.37 -13.48
C VAL A 70 18.57 0.87 -13.36
N ALA A 71 19.75 0.38 -13.74
CA ALA A 71 20.09 -1.01 -13.48
C ALA A 71 20.14 -1.24 -11.97
N VAL A 72 19.48 -2.29 -11.50
CA VAL A 72 19.52 -2.66 -10.09
C VAL A 72 20.95 -3.03 -9.68
N ASN A 73 21.35 -2.62 -8.49
CA ASN A 73 22.63 -3.01 -7.93
C ASN A 73 22.48 -4.33 -7.15
N GLN A 74 22.79 -5.45 -7.81
CA GLN A 74 22.64 -6.78 -7.23
C GLN A 74 23.48 -6.99 -5.96
N ALA A 75 24.67 -6.38 -5.88
CA ALA A 75 25.48 -6.45 -4.65
C ALA A 75 24.77 -5.83 -3.46
N ARG A 76 24.07 -4.69 -3.67
CA ARG A 76 23.26 -4.05 -2.62
C ARG A 76 22.01 -4.86 -2.24
N LEU A 77 21.41 -5.60 -3.17
CA LEU A 77 20.29 -6.50 -2.85
C LEU A 77 20.76 -7.67 -1.98
N ASN A 78 21.96 -8.19 -2.25
CA ASN A 78 22.52 -9.31 -1.49
C ASN A 78 23.09 -8.90 -0.13
N GLU A 79 23.57 -7.65 0.00
CA GLU A 79 24.13 -7.08 1.22
C GLU A 79 23.43 -5.75 1.54
N PRO A 80 22.19 -5.79 2.07
CA PRO A 80 21.43 -4.59 2.42
C PRO A 80 22.16 -3.69 3.40
N GLN A 81 22.07 -2.38 3.21
CA GLN A 81 22.74 -1.38 4.03
C GLN A 81 21.74 -0.49 4.78
N GLY A 82 22.16 0.02 5.95
CA GLY A 82 21.32 0.83 6.81
C GLY A 82 20.36 0.01 7.67
N THR A 83 19.48 0.67 8.41
CA THR A 83 18.44 0.02 9.23
C THR A 83 17.38 -0.62 8.35
N ALA A 84 17.08 0.01 7.21
CA ALA A 84 16.23 -0.52 6.16
C ALA A 84 16.70 -0.07 4.78
N GLN A 85 16.40 -0.86 3.75
CA GLN A 85 16.68 -0.57 2.36
C GLN A 85 15.42 -0.84 1.52
N LEU A 86 15.08 0.10 0.63
CA LEU A 86 13.93 -0.01 -0.26
C LEU A 86 14.38 0.06 -1.71
N THR A 87 13.88 -0.87 -2.54
CA THR A 87 14.05 -0.84 -4.00
C THR A 87 12.69 -0.72 -4.67
N TRP A 88 12.53 0.24 -5.59
CA TRP A 88 11.31 0.37 -6.37
C TRP A 88 11.35 -0.55 -7.59
N ILE A 89 10.48 -1.57 -7.59
CA ILE A 89 10.37 -2.52 -8.70
C ILE A 89 9.51 -1.92 -9.83
N GLY A 90 8.57 -1.05 -9.46
CA GLY A 90 7.67 -0.35 -10.38
C GLY A 90 6.22 -0.43 -9.94
N HIS A 91 5.41 0.57 -10.31
CA HIS A 91 4.04 0.74 -9.86
C HIS A 91 3.97 0.76 -8.32
N SER A 92 3.19 -0.11 -7.70
CA SER A 92 3.16 -0.29 -6.25
C SER A 92 4.09 -1.41 -5.76
N SER A 93 4.82 -2.07 -6.66
CA SER A 93 5.72 -3.17 -6.30
C SER A 93 7.02 -2.64 -5.70
N LEU A 94 7.29 -3.01 -4.44
CA LEU A 94 8.46 -2.62 -3.67
C LEU A 94 9.15 -3.85 -3.06
N LEU A 95 10.48 -3.82 -3.02
CA LEU A 95 11.27 -4.69 -2.16
C LEU A 95 11.79 -3.86 -0.97
N LEU A 96 11.31 -4.17 0.24
CA LEU A 96 11.85 -3.65 1.49
C LEU A 96 12.73 -4.73 2.13
N GLN A 97 13.95 -4.36 2.48
CA GLN A 97 14.89 -5.23 3.18
C GLN A 97 15.19 -4.60 4.55
N MET A 98 14.86 -5.29 5.63
CA MET A 98 15.16 -4.86 6.99
C MET A 98 15.36 -6.07 7.90
N ASP A 99 16.25 -5.96 8.86
CA ASP A 99 16.58 -7.00 9.85
C ASP A 99 16.83 -8.38 9.23
N HIS A 100 17.60 -8.41 8.11
CA HIS A 100 17.93 -9.61 7.33
C HIS A 100 16.72 -10.34 6.73
N LYS A 101 15.60 -9.63 6.55
CA LYS A 101 14.39 -10.10 5.91
C LYS A 101 14.11 -9.32 4.64
N ASN A 102 13.55 -10.02 3.65
CA ASN A 102 13.17 -9.48 2.35
C ASN A 102 11.64 -9.50 2.21
N PHE A 103 11.05 -8.34 2.06
CA PHE A 103 9.60 -8.13 1.99
C PHE A 103 9.20 -7.57 0.64
N LEU A 104 8.26 -8.24 -0.04
CA LEU A 104 7.62 -7.69 -1.23
C LEU A 104 6.25 -7.11 -0.90
N PHE A 105 5.96 -5.95 -1.48
CA PHE A 105 4.66 -5.31 -1.41
C PHE A 105 4.05 -5.28 -2.81
N ASP A 106 2.80 -5.70 -2.93
CA ASP A 106 2.00 -5.75 -4.16
C ASP A 106 2.81 -6.13 -5.40
N PRO A 107 3.48 -7.31 -5.39
CA PRO A 107 4.37 -7.69 -6.49
C PRO A 107 3.58 -8.08 -7.74
N VAL A 108 3.74 -7.31 -8.81
CA VAL A 108 3.14 -7.56 -10.13
C VAL A 108 4.22 -7.57 -11.18
N TYR A 109 4.39 -8.70 -11.86
CA TYR A 109 5.31 -8.90 -12.98
C TYR A 109 4.59 -9.07 -14.31
N ALA A 110 3.24 -9.13 -14.29
CA ALA A 110 2.42 -9.25 -15.49
C ALA A 110 2.63 -8.10 -16.47
N GLU A 111 2.51 -8.41 -17.77
CA GLU A 111 2.54 -7.41 -18.85
C GLU A 111 1.26 -6.56 -18.86
N TYR A 112 0.13 -7.10 -18.40
CA TYR A 112 -1.17 -6.42 -18.36
C TYR A 112 -1.78 -6.51 -16.98
N ALA A 113 -2.24 -5.39 -16.46
CA ALA A 113 -3.09 -5.33 -15.26
C ALA A 113 -4.55 -5.61 -15.66
N SER A 114 -4.85 -6.87 -16.01
CA SER A 114 -6.12 -7.22 -16.64
C SER A 114 -6.48 -8.70 -16.46
N PRO A 115 -7.78 -9.03 -16.34
CA PRO A 115 -8.26 -10.42 -16.39
C PRO A 115 -8.18 -11.05 -17.78
N ILE A 116 -8.09 -10.25 -18.86
CA ILE A 116 -8.24 -10.70 -20.24
C ILE A 116 -7.14 -10.07 -21.12
N PRO A 117 -5.85 -10.41 -20.94
CA PRO A 117 -4.81 -9.94 -21.85
C PRO A 117 -5.10 -10.36 -23.30
N PRO A 118 -4.76 -9.51 -24.30
CA PRO A 118 -4.04 -8.25 -24.22
C PRO A 118 -4.92 -7.00 -24.00
N LEU A 119 -6.15 -7.18 -23.55
CA LEU A 119 -7.03 -6.05 -23.24
C LEU A 119 -6.74 -5.52 -21.83
N GLY A 120 -6.77 -4.19 -21.65
CA GLY A 120 -6.55 -3.50 -20.38
C GLY A 120 -5.21 -2.78 -20.30
N PRO A 121 -4.89 -2.21 -19.12
CA PRO A 121 -3.68 -1.42 -18.92
C PRO A 121 -2.41 -2.24 -19.17
N LYS A 122 -1.55 -1.73 -20.06
CA LYS A 122 -0.33 -2.40 -20.47
C LYS A 122 0.88 -1.83 -19.72
N ARG A 123 1.79 -2.72 -19.32
CA ARG A 123 3.09 -2.32 -18.77
C ARG A 123 3.93 -1.61 -19.83
N ALA A 124 4.32 -0.37 -19.55
CA ALA A 124 5.14 0.46 -20.45
C ALA A 124 6.64 0.28 -20.21
N VAL A 125 7.03 -0.18 -19.03
CA VAL A 125 8.43 -0.34 -18.63
C VAL A 125 8.63 -1.67 -17.89
N PRO A 126 9.77 -2.37 -18.04
CA PRO A 126 10.02 -3.62 -17.35
C PRO A 126 10.13 -3.41 -15.84
N PRO A 127 9.94 -4.47 -15.02
CA PRO A 127 10.22 -4.43 -13.59
C PRO A 127 11.69 -4.09 -13.33
N GLY A 128 11.95 -3.26 -12.30
CA GLY A 128 13.29 -2.80 -11.93
C GLY A 128 14.22 -3.88 -11.40
N ILE A 129 13.65 -4.95 -10.84
CA ILE A 129 14.35 -6.18 -10.51
C ILE A 129 13.72 -7.27 -11.37
N PRO A 130 14.44 -7.93 -12.30
CA PRO A 130 13.95 -9.13 -12.95
C PRO A 130 13.54 -10.17 -11.89
N PHE A 131 12.47 -10.92 -12.14
CA PHE A 131 11.94 -11.83 -11.11
C PHE A 131 13.00 -12.85 -10.64
N ASP A 132 13.82 -13.36 -11.55
CA ASP A 132 14.84 -14.37 -11.25
C ASP A 132 16.06 -13.78 -10.53
N ASP A 133 16.18 -12.46 -10.47
CA ASP A 133 17.23 -11.72 -9.74
C ASP A 133 16.75 -11.28 -8.34
N LEU A 134 15.51 -11.59 -7.95
CA LEU A 134 15.02 -11.33 -6.60
C LEU A 134 15.82 -12.14 -5.57
N PRO A 135 16.18 -11.55 -4.42
CA PRO A 135 16.67 -12.34 -3.29
C PRO A 135 15.55 -13.29 -2.80
N HIS A 136 15.90 -14.26 -1.96
CA HIS A 136 14.87 -15.07 -1.29
C HIS A 136 13.90 -14.17 -0.53
N ILE A 137 12.60 -14.31 -0.78
CA ILE A 137 11.55 -13.50 -0.16
C ILE A 137 11.01 -14.21 1.07
N ASP A 138 11.04 -13.53 2.22
CA ASP A 138 10.52 -14.03 3.49
C ASP A 138 9.01 -13.83 3.61
N ALA A 139 8.51 -12.65 3.23
CA ALA A 139 7.07 -12.38 3.24
C ALA A 139 6.64 -11.44 2.10
N VAL A 140 5.37 -11.57 1.72
CA VAL A 140 4.69 -10.78 0.70
C VAL A 140 3.46 -10.14 1.32
N PHE A 141 3.25 -8.86 1.07
CA PHE A 141 2.13 -8.08 1.56
C PHE A 141 1.27 -7.64 0.39
N ILE A 142 0.00 -8.03 0.39
CA ILE A 142 -0.99 -7.64 -0.61
C ILE A 142 -1.95 -6.63 0.01
N SER A 143 -2.07 -5.44 -0.59
CA SER A 143 -2.96 -4.39 -0.08
C SER A 143 -4.43 -4.68 -0.42
N HIS A 144 -4.69 -5.14 -1.63
CA HIS A 144 -6.01 -5.50 -2.13
C HIS A 144 -5.93 -6.35 -3.39
N ASN A 145 -7.06 -6.77 -3.95
CA ASN A 145 -7.10 -7.78 -5.01
C ASN A 145 -7.16 -7.24 -6.45
N HIS A 146 -6.98 -5.94 -6.72
CA HIS A 146 -6.95 -5.44 -8.10
C HIS A 146 -5.79 -6.05 -8.90
N TYR A 147 -5.91 -6.06 -10.23
CA TYR A 147 -4.96 -6.76 -11.11
C TYR A 147 -3.57 -6.13 -11.16
N ASP A 148 -3.44 -4.88 -10.80
CA ASP A 148 -2.19 -4.13 -10.69
C ASP A 148 -1.54 -4.22 -9.30
N HIS A 149 -2.14 -4.99 -8.37
CA HIS A 149 -1.63 -5.28 -7.02
C HIS A 149 -1.51 -6.77 -6.70
N LEU A 150 -2.35 -7.61 -7.32
CA LEU A 150 -2.35 -9.06 -7.12
C LEU A 150 -2.26 -9.80 -8.46
N ASP A 151 -1.07 -10.30 -8.78
CA ASP A 151 -0.75 -11.04 -10.01
C ASP A 151 -0.60 -12.53 -9.72
N LEU A 152 -1.44 -13.35 -10.39
CA LEU A 152 -1.50 -14.79 -10.17
C LEU A 152 -0.18 -15.48 -10.53
N ASP A 153 0.43 -15.12 -11.66
CA ASP A 153 1.66 -15.77 -12.10
C ASP A 153 2.85 -15.40 -11.21
N THR A 154 2.91 -14.15 -10.75
CA THR A 154 3.89 -13.71 -9.75
C THR A 154 3.73 -14.51 -8.46
N VAL A 155 2.51 -14.65 -7.93
CA VAL A 155 2.24 -15.45 -6.72
C VAL A 155 2.67 -16.90 -6.91
N ARG A 156 2.33 -17.52 -8.04
CA ARG A 156 2.71 -18.93 -8.35
C ARG A 156 4.22 -19.12 -8.40
N ARG A 157 4.94 -18.18 -9.00
CA ARG A 157 6.42 -18.21 -9.05
C ARG A 157 7.03 -18.05 -7.67
N LEU A 158 6.52 -17.12 -6.85
CA LEU A 158 6.97 -16.93 -5.45
C LEU A 158 6.71 -18.18 -4.60
N MET A 159 5.58 -18.86 -4.78
CA MET A 159 5.30 -20.12 -4.08
C MET A 159 6.29 -21.24 -4.42
N GLN A 160 7.02 -21.12 -5.52
CA GLN A 160 8.00 -22.10 -6.01
C GLN A 160 9.44 -21.62 -5.84
N GLN A 161 9.68 -20.50 -5.17
CA GLN A 161 11.05 -19.99 -5.01
C GLN A 161 11.96 -20.99 -4.30
N PRO A 162 13.27 -21.04 -4.65
CA PRO A 162 14.24 -21.83 -3.91
C PRO A 162 14.29 -21.44 -2.42
N GLY A 163 14.43 -22.41 -1.54
CA GLY A 163 14.48 -22.17 -0.09
C GLY A 163 13.12 -22.18 0.61
N GLY A 164 12.02 -22.30 -0.13
CA GLY A 164 10.66 -22.39 0.41
C GLY A 164 9.78 -21.20 0.05
N ALA A 165 8.46 -21.41 0.05
CA ALA A 165 7.50 -20.36 -0.25
C ALA A 165 7.47 -19.29 0.84
N PRO A 166 7.31 -17.99 0.49
CA PRO A 166 7.19 -16.91 1.47
C PRO A 166 5.86 -17.01 2.25
N LEU A 167 5.79 -16.28 3.36
CA LEU A 167 4.51 -15.98 3.99
C LEU A 167 3.78 -14.90 3.17
N PHE A 168 2.48 -15.06 2.95
CA PHE A 168 1.64 -14.05 2.33
C PHE A 168 0.72 -13.44 3.38
N TYR A 169 0.90 -12.17 3.66
CA TYR A 169 -0.03 -11.36 4.47
C TYR A 169 -1.02 -10.70 3.53
N VAL A 170 -2.30 -11.00 3.71
CA VAL A 170 -3.35 -10.61 2.77
C VAL A 170 -4.58 -10.10 3.51
N PRO A 171 -5.43 -9.26 2.90
CA PRO A 171 -6.71 -8.90 3.47
C PRO A 171 -7.68 -10.09 3.56
N LEU A 172 -8.64 -10.04 4.49
CA LEU A 172 -9.72 -11.04 4.59
C LEU A 172 -10.38 -11.29 3.24
N GLY A 173 -10.62 -12.56 2.92
CA GLY A 173 -11.21 -13.02 1.67
C GLY A 173 -10.21 -13.23 0.53
N VAL A 174 -9.03 -12.61 0.58
CA VAL A 174 -7.95 -12.89 -0.40
C VAL A 174 -7.34 -14.27 -0.16
N ASP A 175 -7.32 -14.76 1.08
CA ASP A 175 -6.93 -16.13 1.40
C ASP A 175 -7.79 -17.18 0.66
N GLN A 176 -9.08 -16.93 0.50
CA GLN A 176 -9.95 -17.78 -0.32
C GLN A 176 -9.55 -17.74 -1.80
N TRP A 177 -9.20 -16.56 -2.32
CA TRP A 177 -8.67 -16.44 -3.68
C TRP A 177 -7.39 -17.27 -3.87
N PHE A 178 -6.46 -17.26 -2.90
CA PHE A 178 -5.28 -18.15 -2.92
C PHE A 178 -5.69 -19.62 -2.94
N ALA A 179 -6.62 -20.03 -2.09
CA ALA A 179 -7.10 -21.41 -2.02
C ALA A 179 -7.71 -21.90 -3.34
N ASP A 180 -8.34 -21.01 -4.09
CA ASP A 180 -9.01 -21.33 -5.35
C ASP A 180 -8.08 -21.31 -6.57
N ASN A 181 -7.02 -20.50 -6.53
CA ASN A 181 -6.20 -20.22 -7.71
C ASN A 181 -4.75 -20.71 -7.61
N VAL A 182 -4.25 -20.99 -6.41
CA VAL A 182 -2.83 -21.34 -6.19
C VAL A 182 -2.72 -22.75 -5.63
N THR A 183 -2.17 -23.69 -6.43
CA THR A 183 -1.95 -25.08 -6.00
C THR A 183 -0.89 -25.15 -4.90
N GLY A 184 -1.08 -26.06 -3.95
CA GLY A 184 -0.15 -26.25 -2.81
C GLY A 184 -0.47 -25.39 -1.58
N THR A 185 -1.42 -24.45 -1.69
CA THR A 185 -1.90 -23.67 -0.55
C THR A 185 -3.00 -24.36 0.25
N LYS A 186 -3.69 -25.33 -0.34
CA LYS A 186 -4.73 -26.15 0.35
C LYS A 186 -4.11 -27.29 1.15
N LEU A 187 -4.07 -27.18 2.46
CA LEU A 187 -3.91 -28.29 3.38
C LEU A 187 -4.99 -28.18 4.46
N THR A 188 -5.95 -29.10 4.45
CA THR A 188 -7.04 -29.20 5.46
C THR A 188 -7.91 -27.94 5.61
N GLY A 189 -8.24 -27.26 4.50
CA GLY A 189 -9.10 -26.07 4.52
C GLY A 189 -8.42 -24.77 4.99
N LYS A 190 -7.12 -24.80 5.32
CA LYS A 190 -6.29 -23.63 5.61
C LYS A 190 -5.03 -23.67 4.74
N THR A 191 -4.65 -22.52 4.22
CA THR A 191 -3.41 -22.34 3.46
C THR A 191 -2.24 -22.21 4.45
N ARG A 192 -1.16 -22.99 4.28
CA ARG A 192 -0.02 -22.96 5.22
C ARG A 192 0.73 -21.64 5.26
N ASN A 193 0.83 -20.95 4.12
CA ASN A 193 1.67 -19.78 3.94
C ASN A 193 0.87 -18.48 3.73
N VAL A 194 -0.46 -18.49 3.94
CA VAL A 194 -1.32 -17.32 3.75
C VAL A 194 -1.98 -16.94 5.07
N ILE A 195 -1.79 -15.71 5.48
CA ILE A 195 -2.29 -15.13 6.74
C ILE A 195 -3.24 -14.00 6.34
N ALA A 196 -4.54 -14.24 6.47
CA ALA A 196 -5.54 -13.22 6.24
C ALA A 196 -5.70 -12.36 7.49
N MET A 197 -5.75 -11.04 7.32
CA MET A 197 -5.88 -10.08 8.41
C MET A 197 -7.05 -9.14 8.20
N ASP A 198 -7.74 -8.82 9.30
CA ASP A 198 -8.74 -7.76 9.37
C ASP A 198 -8.09 -6.42 9.71
N TRP A 199 -8.81 -5.32 9.50
CA TRP A 199 -8.35 -3.99 9.91
C TRP A 199 -8.06 -3.95 11.41
N ASP A 200 -7.00 -3.24 11.77
CA ASP A 200 -6.46 -3.05 13.12
C ASP A 200 -5.90 -4.32 13.77
N GLU A 201 -5.87 -5.45 13.06
CA GLU A 201 -5.17 -6.63 13.53
C GLU A 201 -3.65 -6.45 13.45
N SER A 202 -2.96 -7.16 14.34
CA SER A 202 -1.51 -7.22 14.35
C SER A 202 -1.00 -8.64 14.53
N GLN A 203 0.13 -8.91 13.88
CA GLN A 203 0.87 -10.17 13.96
C GLN A 203 2.34 -9.89 14.26
N GLN A 204 3.03 -10.88 14.81
CA GLN A 204 4.47 -10.83 15.03
C GLN A 204 5.15 -11.77 14.03
N LEU A 205 6.16 -11.26 13.35
CA LEU A 205 7.06 -12.03 12.51
C LEU A 205 8.44 -12.10 13.18
N ASP A 206 8.92 -13.32 13.40
CA ASP A 206 10.26 -13.53 13.95
C ASP A 206 11.33 -13.01 12.99
N SER A 207 12.32 -12.32 13.54
CA SER A 207 13.47 -11.82 12.82
C SER A 207 14.74 -11.95 13.64
N GLN A 208 15.90 -11.56 13.11
CA GLN A 208 17.19 -11.84 13.75
C GLN A 208 17.38 -11.13 15.08
N HIS A 209 16.96 -9.86 15.17
CA HIS A 209 17.21 -9.05 16.38
C HIS A 209 15.97 -8.97 17.26
N ARG A 210 14.83 -8.58 16.71
CA ARG A 210 13.56 -8.44 17.46
C ARG A 210 12.39 -8.70 16.50
N PRO A 211 11.29 -9.30 17.00
CA PRO A 211 10.11 -9.51 16.17
C PRO A 211 9.66 -8.23 15.47
N ILE A 212 9.26 -8.37 14.21
CA ILE A 212 8.65 -7.29 13.42
C ILE A 212 7.15 -7.34 13.68
N THR A 213 6.59 -6.25 14.18
CA THR A 213 5.15 -6.11 14.30
C THR A 213 4.57 -5.73 12.96
N ILE A 214 3.68 -6.56 12.43
CA ILE A 214 2.92 -6.35 11.21
C ILE A 214 1.52 -5.90 11.60
N ARG A 215 1.03 -4.82 11.00
CA ARG A 215 -0.36 -4.35 11.20
C ARG A 215 -1.03 -4.12 9.86
N PHE A 216 -2.32 -4.45 9.80
CA PHE A 216 -3.18 -4.15 8.66
C PHE A 216 -4.15 -3.06 9.04
N LEU A 217 -4.18 -1.95 8.29
CA LEU A 217 -4.92 -0.74 8.67
C LEU A 217 -5.95 -0.38 7.61
N ALA A 218 -7.07 0.19 8.06
CA ALA A 218 -8.10 0.71 7.20
C ALA A 218 -7.61 1.91 6.38
N VAL A 219 -8.00 1.94 5.12
CA VAL A 219 -7.92 3.09 4.21
C VAL A 219 -9.17 3.09 3.33
N GLN A 220 -9.57 4.26 2.82
CA GLN A 220 -10.72 4.33 1.92
C GLN A 220 -10.32 3.86 0.52
N HIS A 221 -10.80 2.69 0.11
CA HIS A 221 -10.64 2.12 -1.22
C HIS A 221 -11.75 1.10 -1.52
N TRP A 222 -11.51 0.16 -2.40
CA TRP A 222 -12.43 -0.91 -2.78
C TRP A 222 -11.67 -2.11 -3.36
N SER A 223 -12.36 -3.21 -3.58
CA SER A 223 -11.80 -4.43 -4.15
C SER A 223 -12.72 -5.04 -5.19
N ALA A 224 -12.18 -5.61 -6.26
CA ALA A 224 -12.85 -6.48 -7.22
C ALA A 224 -11.85 -7.12 -8.20
N ARG A 225 -12.19 -8.31 -8.72
CA ARG A 225 -11.53 -8.95 -9.87
C ARG A 225 -12.52 -9.31 -10.97
N SER A 226 -13.82 -9.14 -10.72
CA SER A 226 -14.90 -9.43 -11.67
C SER A 226 -16.02 -8.40 -11.52
N LEU A 227 -17.03 -8.50 -12.37
CA LEU A 227 -18.22 -7.64 -12.29
C LEU A 227 -19.12 -7.96 -11.08
N PHE A 228 -18.89 -9.10 -10.40
CA PHE A 228 -19.82 -9.63 -9.39
C PHE A 228 -19.22 -9.70 -7.97
N ASP A 229 -17.92 -9.50 -7.82
CA ASP A 229 -17.21 -9.68 -6.55
C ASP A 229 -16.77 -8.37 -5.88
N ARG A 230 -17.33 -7.22 -6.29
CA ARG A 230 -17.00 -5.93 -5.68
C ARG A 230 -17.13 -5.99 -4.17
N ASN A 231 -16.05 -5.61 -3.47
CA ASN A 231 -15.93 -5.57 -2.00
C ASN A 231 -16.19 -6.93 -1.32
N LYS A 232 -16.03 -8.06 -2.02
CA LYS A 232 -16.09 -9.40 -1.41
C LYS A 232 -14.79 -9.78 -0.69
N THR A 233 -13.69 -9.09 -0.99
CA THR A 233 -12.45 -9.14 -0.22
C THR A 233 -12.20 -7.79 0.43
N LEU A 234 -11.48 -7.78 1.53
CA LEU A 234 -11.07 -6.56 2.20
C LEU A 234 -9.91 -5.89 1.43
N TRP A 235 -9.56 -4.67 1.78
CA TRP A 235 -8.44 -3.86 1.30
C TRP A 235 -7.85 -3.06 2.45
N GLY A 236 -6.60 -2.59 2.32
CA GLY A 236 -6.00 -1.78 3.37
C GLY A 236 -4.54 -1.45 3.13
N SER A 237 -3.90 -0.92 4.14
CA SER A 237 -2.50 -0.55 4.18
C SER A 237 -1.72 -1.37 5.20
N TRP A 238 -0.41 -1.46 5.03
CA TRP A 238 0.45 -2.27 5.88
C TRP A 238 1.44 -1.43 6.67
N VAL A 239 1.62 -1.76 7.95
CA VAL A 239 2.72 -1.24 8.77
C VAL A 239 3.65 -2.38 9.15
N LEU A 240 4.96 -2.19 8.93
CA LEU A 240 6.02 -3.01 9.48
C LEU A 240 6.79 -2.17 10.50
N GLU A 241 6.85 -2.64 11.73
CA GLU A 241 7.36 -1.86 12.86
C GLU A 241 8.36 -2.65 13.69
N GLN A 242 9.52 -2.05 13.90
CA GLN A 242 10.49 -2.38 14.97
C GLN A 242 10.82 -1.11 15.76
N PRO A 243 11.44 -1.22 16.95
CA PRO A 243 11.82 -0.04 17.73
C PRO A 243 12.73 0.95 17.00
N SER A 244 13.53 0.47 16.04
CA SER A 244 14.48 1.25 15.24
C SER A 244 13.92 1.82 13.97
N PHE A 245 12.82 1.25 13.43
CA PHE A 245 12.29 1.64 12.12
C PHE A 245 10.82 1.27 11.96
N ARG A 246 10.03 2.23 11.46
CA ARG A 246 8.62 2.05 11.08
C ARG A 246 8.41 2.36 9.61
N PHE A 247 7.90 1.38 8.90
CA PHE A 247 7.51 1.52 7.49
C PHE A 247 5.99 1.45 7.34
N TRP A 248 5.41 2.36 6.56
CA TRP A 248 4.02 2.32 6.15
C TRP A 248 3.90 2.19 4.63
N PHE A 249 3.26 1.14 4.18
CA PHE A 249 2.85 0.94 2.80
C PHE A 249 1.37 1.29 2.70
N ALA A 250 1.06 2.40 2.05
CA ALA A 250 -0.30 2.95 2.00
C ALA A 250 -1.26 2.10 1.16
N GLY A 251 -0.76 1.32 0.19
CA GLY A 251 -1.59 0.70 -0.84
C GLY A 251 -2.28 1.77 -1.68
N ASP A 252 -3.48 1.48 -2.16
CA ASP A 252 -4.34 2.46 -2.82
C ASP A 252 -5.31 3.07 -1.82
N LEU A 253 -5.49 4.38 -1.89
CA LEU A 253 -6.38 5.09 -0.98
C LEU A 253 -6.91 6.41 -1.55
N ALA A 254 -8.10 6.80 -1.10
CA ALA A 254 -8.58 8.17 -1.20
C ALA A 254 -8.23 8.97 0.06
N TYR A 255 -8.29 10.30 -0.03
CA TYR A 255 -8.12 11.17 1.14
C TYR A 255 -9.36 11.06 2.04
N SER A 256 -9.19 10.50 3.23
CA SER A 256 -10.28 10.17 4.16
C SER A 256 -9.84 10.35 5.62
N PRO A 257 -10.77 10.39 6.59
CA PRO A 257 -10.43 10.44 8.01
C PRO A 257 -9.63 9.26 8.53
N ASP A 258 -9.57 8.12 7.80
CA ASP A 258 -8.69 7.00 8.13
C ASP A 258 -7.23 7.44 8.28
N ILE A 259 -6.78 8.46 7.51
CA ILE A 259 -5.42 8.99 7.55
C ILE A 259 -5.10 9.64 8.90
N GLU A 260 -6.06 10.39 9.46
CA GLU A 260 -5.91 10.98 10.79
C GLU A 260 -5.93 9.91 11.89
N ASP A 261 -6.73 8.86 11.72
CA ASP A 261 -6.75 7.75 12.67
C ASP A 261 -5.42 6.98 12.67
N ILE A 262 -4.83 6.73 11.50
CA ILE A 262 -3.47 6.17 11.35
C ILE A 262 -2.45 7.06 12.07
N ALA A 263 -2.50 8.38 11.83
CA ALA A 263 -1.58 9.33 12.45
C ALA A 263 -1.68 9.35 13.99
N LYS A 264 -2.90 9.28 14.52
CA LYS A 264 -3.16 9.24 15.97
C LYS A 264 -2.67 7.94 16.60
N ALA A 265 -2.91 6.80 15.92
CA ALA A 265 -2.57 5.48 16.44
C ALA A 265 -1.07 5.20 16.43
N HIS A 266 -0.33 5.70 15.43
CA HIS A 266 1.07 5.30 15.20
C HIS A 266 2.10 6.40 15.49
N GLY A 267 1.69 7.66 15.61
CA GLY A 267 2.58 8.77 16.03
C GLY A 267 3.65 9.19 15.03
N GLY A 268 3.72 8.57 13.85
CA GLY A 268 4.65 8.87 12.75
C GLY A 268 5.38 7.64 12.20
N PHE A 269 5.99 7.80 11.01
CA PHE A 269 6.72 6.75 10.31
C PHE A 269 8.10 7.24 9.90
N ASP A 270 9.09 6.34 9.90
CA ASP A 270 10.42 6.66 9.38
C ASP A 270 10.40 6.72 7.85
N LEU A 271 9.63 5.82 7.22
CA LEU A 271 9.41 5.79 5.78
C LEU A 271 7.95 5.44 5.46
N ALA A 272 7.37 6.14 4.49
CA ALA A 272 6.06 5.83 3.93
C ALA A 272 6.15 5.61 2.41
N ALA A 273 5.43 4.62 1.88
CA ALA A 273 5.18 4.47 0.44
C ALA A 273 3.76 4.98 0.15
N ILE A 274 3.65 6.09 -0.58
CA ILE A 274 2.39 6.83 -0.78
C ILE A 274 2.07 6.90 -2.27
N PRO A 275 0.86 6.54 -2.73
CA PRO A 275 0.49 6.63 -4.14
C PRO A 275 0.45 8.09 -4.61
N VAL A 276 0.90 8.32 -5.85
CA VAL A 276 0.95 9.63 -6.49
C VAL A 276 0.41 9.62 -7.93
N GLY A 277 -0.06 8.48 -8.42
CA GLY A 277 -0.61 8.29 -9.76
C GLY A 277 -2.03 7.73 -9.72
N VAL A 278 -2.61 7.57 -10.93
CA VAL A 278 -3.97 7.04 -11.15
C VAL A 278 -5.04 7.94 -10.51
N TYR A 279 -4.91 9.25 -10.71
CA TYR A 279 -5.77 10.24 -10.05
C TYR A 279 -6.74 10.98 -10.99
N ASP A 280 -6.54 10.95 -12.32
CA ASP A 280 -7.43 11.62 -13.28
C ASP A 280 -8.36 10.63 -14.01
N PRO A 281 -9.61 11.05 -14.30
CA PRO A 281 -10.19 12.36 -13.96
C PRO A 281 -10.66 12.40 -12.49
N ARG A 282 -10.44 13.51 -11.82
CA ARG A 282 -10.76 13.64 -10.38
C ARG A 282 -12.21 13.28 -10.04
N TRP A 283 -13.20 13.67 -10.91
CA TRP A 283 -14.61 13.35 -10.68
C TRP A 283 -14.89 11.84 -10.58
N PHE A 284 -14.02 11.01 -11.16
CA PHE A 284 -14.12 9.55 -11.11
C PHE A 284 -13.16 8.94 -10.06
N MET A 285 -11.90 9.39 -10.02
CA MET A 285 -10.83 8.78 -9.23
C MET A 285 -10.80 9.23 -7.75
N GLN A 286 -11.18 10.47 -7.43
CA GLN A 286 -11.02 11.04 -6.08
C GLN A 286 -11.65 10.25 -4.92
N ARG A 287 -12.59 9.36 -5.22
CA ARG A 287 -13.24 8.53 -4.20
C ARG A 287 -12.40 7.30 -3.80
N ALA A 288 -11.40 6.95 -4.61
CA ALA A 288 -10.58 5.76 -4.44
C ALA A 288 -9.07 6.04 -4.50
N HIS A 289 -8.67 7.18 -5.10
CA HIS A 289 -7.26 7.53 -5.31
C HIS A 289 -7.02 8.99 -4.96
N ILE A 290 -5.91 9.24 -4.25
CA ILE A 290 -5.40 10.58 -3.98
C ILE A 290 -4.65 11.12 -5.20
N ASP A 291 -4.62 12.45 -5.34
CA ASP A 291 -3.72 13.12 -6.26
C ASP A 291 -2.39 13.50 -5.58
N PRO A 292 -1.38 13.99 -6.32
CA PRO A 292 -0.09 14.36 -5.74
C PRO A 292 -0.15 15.45 -4.67
N TYR A 293 -1.14 16.34 -4.71
CA TYR A 293 -1.33 17.35 -3.66
C TYR A 293 -1.87 16.72 -2.38
N GLU A 294 -2.86 15.86 -2.51
CA GLU A 294 -3.39 15.06 -1.40
C GLU A 294 -2.32 14.12 -0.84
N ALA A 295 -1.45 13.55 -1.69
CA ALA A 295 -0.32 12.72 -1.25
C ALA A 295 0.64 13.51 -0.33
N VAL A 296 0.93 14.77 -0.64
CA VAL A 296 1.71 15.66 0.24
C VAL A 296 0.97 15.93 1.56
N GLN A 297 -0.36 16.07 1.55
CA GLN A 297 -1.13 16.21 2.79
C GLN A 297 -1.09 14.92 3.63
N VAL A 298 -1.23 13.74 2.99
CA VAL A 298 -1.06 12.44 3.66
C VAL A 298 0.31 12.36 4.32
N PHE A 299 1.40 12.64 3.59
CA PHE A 299 2.76 12.65 4.11
C PHE A 299 2.89 13.49 5.40
N LYS A 300 2.32 14.71 5.39
CA LYS A 300 2.33 15.61 6.55
C LYS A 300 1.47 15.08 7.71
N THR A 301 0.26 14.61 7.40
CA THR A 301 -0.69 14.13 8.40
C THR A 301 -0.18 12.91 9.15
N VAL A 302 0.36 11.90 8.43
CA VAL A 302 0.93 10.69 9.05
C VAL A 302 2.30 10.94 9.67
N ARG A 303 2.85 12.16 9.56
CA ARG A 303 4.15 12.56 10.11
C ARG A 303 5.28 11.63 9.68
N ALA A 304 5.30 11.26 8.40
CA ALA A 304 6.40 10.48 7.87
C ALA A 304 7.67 11.34 7.77
N LYS A 305 8.81 10.80 8.17
CA LYS A 305 10.11 11.50 8.03
C LYS A 305 10.55 11.53 6.57
N LYS A 306 10.32 10.41 5.86
CA LYS A 306 10.59 10.24 4.43
C LYS A 306 9.41 9.53 3.76
N ALA A 307 9.20 9.83 2.48
CA ALA A 307 8.25 9.09 1.66
C ALA A 307 8.84 8.75 0.29
N VAL A 308 8.33 7.67 -0.30
CA VAL A 308 8.53 7.27 -1.69
C VAL A 308 7.19 7.27 -2.40
N GLY A 309 7.10 7.98 -3.52
CA GLY A 309 5.91 7.97 -4.37
C GLY A 309 5.80 6.67 -5.16
N ILE A 310 4.66 6.02 -5.07
CA ILE A 310 4.32 4.76 -5.74
C ILE A 310 3.10 4.92 -6.64
N HIS A 311 2.67 3.84 -7.29
CA HIS A 311 1.44 3.75 -8.09
C HIS A 311 1.46 4.66 -9.33
N TRP A 312 2.61 4.82 -10.00
CA TRP A 312 2.77 5.68 -11.17
C TRP A 312 3.76 5.09 -12.18
N GLY A 313 3.71 5.61 -13.41
CA GLY A 313 4.78 5.46 -14.41
C GLY A 313 4.92 4.08 -15.05
N VAL A 314 4.06 3.10 -14.76
CA VAL A 314 4.25 1.70 -15.19
C VAL A 314 3.14 1.19 -16.10
N PHE A 315 1.88 1.24 -15.67
CA PHE A 315 0.75 0.73 -16.46
C PHE A 315 0.06 1.86 -17.21
N ASP A 316 0.17 1.85 -18.54
CA ASP A 316 -0.51 2.82 -19.38
C ASP A 316 -2.00 2.48 -19.49
N GLY A 317 -2.84 3.51 -19.35
CA GLY A 317 -4.28 3.38 -19.50
C GLY A 317 -5.06 3.03 -18.23
N LEU A 318 -4.43 3.04 -17.03
CA LEU A 318 -5.16 2.92 -15.76
C LEU A 318 -6.05 4.13 -15.49
N SER A 319 -5.63 5.33 -15.89
CA SER A 319 -6.27 6.62 -15.66
C SER A 319 -6.13 7.53 -16.87
N ASP A 320 -6.55 8.79 -16.77
CA ASP A 320 -6.52 9.73 -17.89
C ASP A 320 -5.24 10.56 -17.96
N GLU A 321 -4.48 10.68 -16.86
CA GLU A 321 -3.16 11.32 -16.92
C GLU A 321 -2.13 10.45 -17.64
N SER A 322 -1.19 11.09 -18.35
CA SER A 322 -0.06 10.39 -18.94
C SER A 322 0.94 9.93 -17.87
N LEU A 323 1.73 8.89 -18.16
CA LEU A 323 2.66 8.28 -17.20
C LEU A 323 3.70 9.25 -16.63
N ASP A 324 3.97 10.38 -17.29
CA ASP A 324 4.92 11.40 -16.86
C ASP A 324 4.28 12.59 -16.12
N GLN A 325 2.96 12.62 -15.93
CA GLN A 325 2.28 13.69 -15.19
C GLN A 325 2.49 13.60 -13.67
N PRO A 326 2.43 12.43 -13.01
CA PRO A 326 2.57 12.34 -11.55
C PRO A 326 3.86 12.98 -11.02
N PRO A 327 5.06 12.80 -11.61
CA PRO A 327 6.28 13.50 -11.21
C PRO A 327 6.17 15.02 -11.29
N ILE A 328 5.56 15.55 -12.33
CA ILE A 328 5.38 16.99 -12.53
C ILE A 328 4.46 17.55 -11.46
N ALA A 329 3.31 16.90 -11.24
CA ALA A 329 2.33 17.32 -10.24
C ALA A 329 2.89 17.22 -8.81
N LEU A 330 3.60 16.13 -8.47
CA LEU A 330 4.22 15.99 -7.15
C LEU A 330 5.31 17.03 -6.92
N ASN A 331 6.14 17.32 -7.93
CA ASN A 331 7.16 18.37 -7.79
C ASN A 331 6.53 19.74 -7.46
N LYS A 332 5.43 20.09 -8.13
CA LYS A 332 4.68 21.30 -7.85
C LYS A 332 4.09 21.29 -6.44
N ALA A 333 3.42 20.19 -6.06
CA ALA A 333 2.83 20.04 -4.73
C ALA A 333 3.87 20.15 -3.61
N ARG A 334 5.07 19.56 -3.79
CA ARG A 334 6.20 19.69 -2.84
C ARG A 334 6.67 21.14 -2.71
N GLN A 335 6.90 21.82 -3.83
CA GLN A 335 7.34 23.22 -3.83
C GLN A 335 6.36 24.14 -3.09
N GLU A 336 5.06 23.99 -3.36
CA GLU A 336 4.01 24.79 -2.72
C GLU A 336 3.88 24.52 -1.20
N ASN A 337 4.33 23.33 -0.75
CA ASN A 337 4.28 22.94 0.66
C ASN A 337 5.65 22.99 1.38
N GLY A 338 6.72 23.41 0.72
CA GLY A 338 8.06 23.47 1.30
C GLY A 338 8.65 22.09 1.63
N ILE A 339 8.23 21.03 0.91
CA ILE A 339 8.75 19.66 1.07
C ILE A 339 9.88 19.44 0.09
N SER A 340 11.01 18.95 0.59
CA SER A 340 12.17 18.66 -0.25
C SER A 340 11.96 17.38 -1.10
N ALA A 341 12.71 17.28 -2.20
CA ALA A 341 12.72 16.05 -3.01
C ALA A 341 13.32 14.85 -2.26
N GLU A 342 14.17 15.12 -1.25
CA GLU A 342 14.74 14.07 -0.39
C GLU A 342 13.81 13.64 0.75
N ASP A 343 12.77 14.43 1.07
CA ASP A 343 11.79 14.06 2.08
C ASP A 343 10.62 13.29 1.47
N PHE A 344 10.16 13.68 0.27
CA PHE A 344 9.18 12.92 -0.48
C PHE A 344 9.76 12.59 -1.87
N MET A 345 10.37 11.43 -2.00
CA MET A 345 11.14 11.00 -3.15
C MET A 345 10.27 10.39 -4.26
N LEU A 346 10.73 10.54 -5.50
CA LEU A 346 10.36 9.65 -6.62
C LEU A 346 11.63 8.91 -7.04
N LEU A 347 11.62 7.62 -6.90
CA LEU A 347 12.73 6.76 -7.32
C LEU A 347 12.64 6.47 -8.82
N SER A 348 13.77 6.18 -9.44
CA SER A 348 13.79 5.50 -10.73
C SER A 348 13.44 4.02 -10.54
N ILE A 349 12.84 3.38 -11.53
CA ILE A 349 12.60 1.92 -11.49
C ILE A 349 13.97 1.21 -11.38
N GLY A 350 14.11 0.31 -10.42
CA GLY A 350 15.37 -0.37 -10.07
C GLY A 350 16.26 0.40 -9.07
N GLU A 351 15.91 1.64 -8.72
CA GLU A 351 16.67 2.42 -7.74
C GLU A 351 16.46 1.89 -6.33
N THR A 352 17.58 1.80 -5.60
CA THR A 352 17.63 1.36 -4.20
C THR A 352 18.09 2.48 -3.29
N ARG A 353 17.36 2.74 -2.21
CA ARG A 353 17.71 3.70 -1.15
C ARG A 353 17.80 3.04 0.20
N SER A 354 18.80 3.44 1.00
CA SER A 354 18.96 3.01 2.40
C SER A 354 18.45 4.09 3.34
N PHE A 355 17.90 3.65 4.46
CA PHE A 355 17.33 4.48 5.54
C PHE A 355 17.92 4.04 6.88
N ASN A 356 18.22 5.03 7.74
CA ASN A 356 18.82 4.84 9.07
C ASN A 356 17.90 5.40 10.17
#